data_933d58295a9dfd580e88a0fa1a2d7494
#
_entry.id   933d58295a9dfd580e88a0fa1a2d7494
#
_cell.length_a   1.000
_cell.length_b   1.000
_cell.length_c   1.000
_cell.angle_alpha   90.00
_cell.angle_beta   90.00
_cell.angle_gamma   90.00
#
_symmetry.space_group_name_H-M   'P 1'
#
loop_
_entity.id
_entity.type
_entity.pdbx_description
1 polymer ?
#
loop_
_entity_poly.entity_id
_entity_poly.type
_entity_poly.pdbx_seq_one_letter_code
_entity_poly.pdbx_strand_id
1 'polypeptide(L)'
;MAERHDTDVLFKALADPSRRKLLDLLHAHDGRTLNELCEHLDMTRQGVTQHLDLLEAANLVATVRRGREKLHFLNPVPLQEIYERWIAKFEKPRLKALADLKRRLEKANG
;
A
#
# COMPACT_ATOMS: atom_id res chain seq x y z
N MET A 1 22.96 2.40 -4.06
CA MET A 1 22.53 2.11 -2.70
C MET A 1 21.14 1.51 -2.69
N ALA A 2 21.05 0.34 -2.08
CA ALA A 2 19.82 -0.45 -2.08
C ALA A 2 18.61 0.28 -1.50
N GLU A 3 18.79 1.01 -0.40
CA GLU A 3 17.70 1.74 0.26
C GLU A 3 17.03 2.77 -0.63
N ARG A 4 17.82 3.55 -1.38
CA ARG A 4 17.28 4.59 -2.26
C ARG A 4 16.51 3.96 -3.42
N HIS A 5 17.03 2.87 -4.00
CA HIS A 5 16.37 2.14 -5.07
C HIS A 5 15.06 1.52 -4.60
N ASP A 6 15.09 0.89 -3.43
CA ASP A 6 13.92 0.25 -2.84
C ASP A 6 12.81 1.28 -2.56
N THR A 7 13.18 2.46 -2.09
CA THR A 7 12.22 3.54 -1.82
C THR A 7 11.56 4.02 -3.11
N ASP A 8 12.34 4.19 -4.18
CA ASP A 8 11.79 4.61 -5.47
C ASP A 8 10.82 3.56 -6.04
N VAL A 9 11.18 2.30 -5.96
CA VAL A 9 10.32 1.19 -6.40
C VAL A 9 9.02 1.19 -5.60
N LEU A 10 9.10 1.41 -4.30
CA LEU A 10 7.95 1.48 -3.41
C LEU A 10 7.00 2.60 -3.83
N PHE A 11 7.50 3.81 -4.02
CA PHE A 11 6.67 4.95 -4.39
C PHE A 11 6.05 4.79 -5.78
N LYS A 12 6.78 4.23 -6.73
CA LYS A 12 6.22 3.92 -8.05
C LYS A 12 5.07 2.92 -7.95
N ALA A 13 5.24 1.89 -7.13
CA ALA A 13 4.17 0.90 -6.92
C ALA A 13 2.93 1.56 -6.32
N LEU A 14 3.10 2.48 -5.38
CA LEU A 14 1.99 3.18 -4.72
C LEU A 14 1.35 4.26 -5.59
N ALA A 15 1.98 4.67 -6.68
CA ALA A 15 1.49 5.77 -7.50
C ALA A 15 0.26 5.41 -8.35
N ASP A 16 -0.04 4.14 -8.52
CA ASP A 16 -1.16 3.68 -9.35
C ASP A 16 -2.39 3.38 -8.50
N PRO A 17 -3.58 3.92 -8.86
CA PRO A 17 -4.78 3.69 -8.07
C PRO A 17 -5.23 2.23 -8.03
N SER A 18 -5.04 1.47 -9.10
CA SER A 18 -5.40 0.05 -9.10
C SER A 18 -4.54 -0.75 -8.13
N ARG A 19 -3.26 -0.42 -8.05
CA ARG A 19 -2.37 -1.09 -7.10
C ARG A 19 -2.72 -0.73 -5.66
N ARG A 20 -3.07 0.53 -5.39
CA ARG A 20 -3.55 0.93 -4.05
C ARG A 20 -4.83 0.20 -3.68
N LYS A 21 -5.74 0.01 -4.65
CA LYS A 21 -6.96 -0.75 -4.41
C LYS A 21 -6.67 -2.21 -4.06
N LEU A 22 -5.69 -2.83 -4.72
CA LEU A 22 -5.26 -4.18 -4.37
C LEU A 22 -4.74 -4.24 -2.94
N LEU A 23 -3.95 -3.26 -2.53
CA LEU A 23 -3.45 -3.20 -1.15
C LEU A 23 -4.60 -3.02 -0.16
N ASP A 24 -5.60 -2.20 -0.48
CA ASP A 24 -6.78 -2.04 0.36
C ASP A 24 -7.55 -3.34 0.52
N LEU A 25 -7.70 -4.09 -0.57
CA LEU A 25 -8.38 -5.40 -0.54
C LEU A 25 -7.64 -6.38 0.35
N LEU A 26 -6.31 -6.43 0.25
CA LEU A 26 -5.50 -7.32 1.07
C LEU A 26 -5.48 -6.88 2.53
N HIS A 27 -5.48 -5.57 2.77
CA HIS A 27 -5.57 -5.04 4.14
C HIS A 27 -6.90 -5.45 4.80
N ALA A 28 -7.98 -5.40 4.03
CA ALA A 28 -9.30 -5.79 4.53
C ALA A 28 -9.41 -7.30 4.76
N HIS A 29 -8.77 -8.10 3.92
CA HIS A 29 -8.83 -9.56 4.01
C HIS A 29 -7.60 -10.18 3.36
N ASP A 30 -6.63 -10.55 4.16
CA ASP A 30 -5.39 -11.18 3.71
C ASP A 30 -5.62 -12.61 3.19
N GLY A 31 -4.67 -13.09 2.40
CA GLY A 31 -4.70 -14.46 1.92
C GLY A 31 -5.63 -14.69 0.74
N ARG A 32 -5.83 -13.67 -0.08
CA ARG A 32 -6.69 -13.78 -1.26
C ARG A 32 -5.96 -14.41 -2.44
N THR A 33 -6.70 -15.22 -3.20
CA THR A 33 -6.22 -15.76 -4.48
C THR A 33 -6.34 -14.71 -5.57
N LEU A 34 -5.68 -14.95 -6.71
CA LEU A 34 -5.83 -14.09 -7.89
C LEU A 34 -7.29 -13.99 -8.32
N ASN A 35 -8.02 -15.10 -8.33
CA ASN A 35 -9.43 -15.10 -8.70
C ASN A 35 -10.27 -14.19 -7.80
N GLU A 36 -10.05 -14.27 -6.49
CA GLU A 36 -10.77 -13.43 -5.54
C GLU A 36 -10.46 -11.94 -5.76
N LEU A 37 -9.20 -11.61 -6.03
CA LEU A 37 -8.82 -10.23 -6.30
C LEU A 37 -9.43 -9.73 -7.61
N CYS A 38 -9.49 -10.56 -8.64
CA CYS A 38 -10.09 -10.19 -9.92
C CYS A 38 -11.59 -9.88 -9.79
N GLU A 39 -12.29 -10.52 -8.87
CA GLU A 39 -13.72 -10.27 -8.64
C GLU A 39 -14.01 -8.84 -8.18
N HIS A 40 -13.04 -8.19 -7.56
CA HIS A 40 -13.20 -6.83 -7.01
C HIS A 40 -12.66 -5.73 -7.92
N LEU A 41 -12.09 -6.10 -9.07
CA LEU A 41 -11.46 -5.15 -9.96
C LEU A 41 -12.04 -5.26 -11.36
N ASP A 42 -12.34 -4.10 -11.96
CA ASP A 42 -12.83 -4.04 -13.33
C ASP A 42 -11.62 -4.00 -14.29
N MET A 43 -10.91 -5.12 -14.34
CA MET A 43 -9.69 -5.26 -15.12
C MET A 43 -9.56 -6.69 -15.61
N THR A 44 -8.75 -6.89 -16.65
CA THR A 44 -8.42 -8.23 -17.11
C THR A 44 -7.58 -8.96 -16.06
N ARG A 45 -7.67 -10.29 -16.06
CA ARG A 45 -6.85 -11.12 -15.19
C ARG A 45 -5.35 -10.84 -15.40
N GLN A 46 -4.93 -10.66 -16.64
CA GLN A 46 -3.56 -10.33 -16.97
C GLN A 46 -3.14 -8.98 -16.38
N GLY A 47 -4.02 -7.98 -16.43
CA GLY A 47 -3.77 -6.67 -15.85
C GLY A 47 -3.58 -6.74 -14.34
N VAL A 48 -4.45 -7.51 -13.65
CA VAL A 48 -4.32 -7.71 -12.21
C VAL A 48 -3.00 -8.41 -11.88
N THR A 49 -2.63 -9.43 -12.66
CA THR A 49 -1.36 -10.14 -12.46
C THR A 49 -0.17 -9.19 -12.59
N GLN A 50 -0.16 -8.32 -13.60
CA GLN A 50 0.91 -7.35 -13.80
C GLN A 50 1.03 -6.39 -12.62
N HIS A 51 -0.10 -5.92 -12.09
CA HIS A 51 -0.09 -5.05 -10.90
C HIS A 51 0.45 -5.79 -9.67
N LEU A 52 0.05 -7.04 -9.49
CA LEU A 52 0.55 -7.85 -8.37
C LEU A 52 2.04 -8.09 -8.48
N ASP A 53 2.56 -8.33 -9.69
CA ASP A 53 4.00 -8.51 -9.90
C ASP A 53 4.78 -7.26 -9.50
N LEU A 54 4.27 -6.08 -9.82
CA LEU A 54 4.91 -4.82 -9.42
C LEU A 54 4.86 -4.61 -7.90
N LEU A 55 3.75 -4.99 -7.27
CA LEU A 55 3.64 -4.93 -5.81
C LEU A 55 4.57 -5.92 -5.12
N GLU A 56 4.73 -7.11 -5.67
CA GLU A 56 5.69 -8.09 -5.15
C GLU A 56 7.14 -7.59 -5.31
N ALA A 57 7.45 -6.98 -6.46
CA ALA A 57 8.78 -6.41 -6.71
C ALA A 57 9.10 -5.28 -5.74
N ALA A 58 8.09 -4.54 -5.29
CA ALA A 58 8.23 -3.47 -4.29
C ALA A 58 8.19 -4.02 -2.85
N ASN A 59 8.09 -5.32 -2.69
CA ASN A 59 8.00 -6.00 -1.39
C ASN A 59 6.75 -5.59 -0.57
N LEU A 60 5.71 -5.10 -1.25
CA LEU A 60 4.44 -4.74 -0.61
C LEU A 60 3.47 -5.92 -0.55
N VAL A 61 3.69 -6.93 -1.36
CA VAL A 61 2.87 -8.14 -1.38
C VAL A 61 3.80 -9.34 -1.24
N ALA A 62 3.49 -10.22 -0.32
CA ALA A 62 4.13 -11.52 -0.16
C ALA A 62 3.15 -12.60 -0.60
N THR A 63 3.64 -13.72 -1.06
CA THR A 63 2.80 -14.82 -1.52
C THR A 63 3.18 -16.12 -0.82
N VAL A 64 2.17 -16.96 -0.62
CA VAL A 64 2.34 -18.29 -0.05
C VAL A 64 1.60 -19.28 -0.94
N ARG A 65 2.25 -20.37 -1.29
CA ARG A 65 1.63 -21.44 -2.06
C ARG A 65 0.84 -22.34 -1.14
N ARG A 66 -0.40 -22.61 -1.52
CA ARG A 66 -1.26 -23.53 -0.80
C ARG A 66 -1.92 -24.45 -1.83
N GLY A 67 -1.37 -25.65 -2.00
CA GLY A 67 -1.81 -26.54 -3.05
C GLY A 67 -1.52 -25.94 -4.41
N ARG A 68 -2.54 -25.80 -5.25
CA ARG A 68 -2.42 -25.19 -6.58
C ARG A 68 -2.62 -23.69 -6.54
N GLU A 69 -3.04 -23.15 -5.39
CA GLU A 69 -3.35 -21.74 -5.24
C GLU A 69 -2.18 -20.97 -4.69
N LYS A 70 -2.09 -19.73 -5.10
CA LYS A 70 -1.14 -18.75 -4.60
C LYS A 70 -1.93 -17.71 -3.82
N LEU A 71 -1.66 -17.60 -2.53
CA LEU A 71 -2.33 -16.65 -1.64
C LEU A 71 -1.48 -15.39 -1.52
N HIS A 72 -2.14 -14.24 -1.56
CA HIS A 72 -1.49 -12.94 -1.52
C HIS A 72 -1.72 -12.27 -0.17
N PHE A 73 -0.67 -11.69 0.38
CA PHE A 73 -0.69 -11.03 1.68
C PHE A 73 -0.08 -9.65 1.57
N LEU A 74 -0.67 -8.68 2.24
CA LEU A 74 -0.05 -7.36 2.40
C LEU A 74 1.19 -7.49 3.29
N ASN A 75 2.31 -6.96 2.82
CA ASN A 75 3.50 -6.82 3.64
C ASN A 75 3.65 -5.36 4.04
N PRO A 76 3.39 -5.00 5.31
CA PRO A 76 3.43 -3.60 5.73
C PRO A 76 4.84 -3.08 6.02
N VAL A 77 5.86 -3.94 6.00
CA VAL A 77 7.22 -3.55 6.39
C VAL A 77 7.75 -2.34 5.62
N PRO A 78 7.66 -2.26 4.28
CA PRO A 78 8.14 -1.07 3.59
C PRO A 78 7.39 0.21 3.98
N LEU A 79 6.09 0.09 4.30
CA LEU A 79 5.29 1.24 4.76
C LEU A 79 5.71 1.66 6.16
N GLN A 80 6.05 0.71 7.02
CA GLN A 80 6.56 1.00 8.36
C GLN A 80 7.87 1.78 8.30
N GLU A 81 8.73 1.48 7.34
CA GLU A 81 9.99 2.20 7.14
C GLU A 81 9.75 3.66 6.80
N ILE A 82 8.73 3.96 5.96
CA ILE A 82 8.33 5.33 5.66
C ILE A 82 7.78 6.01 6.91
N TYR A 83 6.94 5.32 7.66
CA TYR A 83 6.38 5.82 8.91
C TYR A 83 7.50 6.23 9.89
N GLU A 84 8.49 5.37 10.07
CA GLU A 84 9.60 5.64 10.98
C GLU A 84 10.46 6.82 10.52
N ARG A 85 10.61 6.97 9.21
CA ARG A 85 11.42 8.05 8.65
C ARG A 85 10.79 9.43 8.86
N TRP A 86 9.48 9.55 8.67
CA TRP A 86 8.84 10.86 8.64
C TRP A 86 7.75 11.11 9.67
N ILE A 87 7.25 10.09 10.32
CA ILE A 87 6.05 10.21 11.16
C ILE A 87 6.30 9.82 12.62
N ALA A 88 7.09 8.77 12.87
CA ALA A 88 7.20 8.13 14.18
C ALA A 88 7.62 9.09 15.32
N LYS A 89 8.41 10.11 15.01
CA LYS A 89 8.85 11.09 16.01
C LYS A 89 7.71 11.99 16.50
N PHE A 90 6.57 12.00 15.82
CA PHE A 90 5.41 12.80 16.24
C PHE A 90 4.44 11.92 17.01
N GLU A 91 3.99 12.41 18.17
CA GLU A 91 2.94 11.73 18.94
C GLU A 91 1.58 11.94 18.27
N LYS A 92 0.69 10.97 18.42
CA LYS A 92 -0.65 11.07 17.85
C LYS A 92 -1.40 12.36 18.23
N PRO A 93 -1.37 12.80 19.50
CA PRO A 93 -2.01 14.09 19.84
C PRO A 93 -1.43 15.27 19.09
N ARG A 94 -0.12 15.28 18.85
CA ARG A 94 0.52 16.36 18.09
C ARG A 94 0.09 16.33 16.62
N LEU A 95 -0.02 15.15 16.03
CA LEU A 95 -0.50 15.01 14.65
C LEU A 95 -1.93 15.53 14.52
N LYS A 96 -2.78 15.20 15.47
CA LYS A 96 -4.15 15.69 15.49
C LYS A 96 -4.20 17.21 15.64
N ALA A 97 -3.39 17.75 16.54
CA ALA A 97 -3.32 19.19 16.76
C ALA A 97 -2.86 19.93 15.50
N LEU A 98 -1.89 19.40 14.79
CA LEU A 98 -1.41 19.99 13.54
C LEU A 98 -2.48 19.95 12.45
N ALA A 99 -3.21 18.84 12.34
CA ALA A 99 -4.30 18.72 11.37
C ALA A 99 -5.43 19.70 11.69
N ASP A 100 -5.79 19.84 12.97
CA ASP A 100 -6.82 20.78 13.42
C ASP A 100 -6.39 22.23 13.16
N LEU A 101 -5.15 22.57 13.42
CA LEU A 101 -4.61 23.90 13.16
C LEU A 101 -4.68 24.22 11.67
N LYS A 102 -4.28 23.30 10.82
CA LYS A 102 -4.33 23.45 9.37
C LYS A 102 -5.75 23.75 8.91
N ARG A 103 -6.72 23.00 9.40
CA ARG A 103 -8.15 23.23 9.07
C ARG A 103 -8.63 24.59 9.50
N ARG A 104 -8.24 25.05 10.69
CA ARG A 104 -8.61 26.41 11.18
C ARG A 104 -8.03 27.49 10.29
N LEU A 105 -6.77 27.34 9.88
CA LEU A 105 -6.12 28.31 9.01
C LEU A 105 -6.77 28.35 7.63
N GLU A 106 -7.11 27.21 7.08
CA GLU A 106 -7.79 27.12 5.79
C GLU A 106 -9.19 27.77 5.86
N LYS A 107 -9.93 27.56 6.94
CA LYS A 107 -11.23 28.18 7.17
C LYS A 107 -11.12 29.70 7.31
N ALA A 108 -10.09 30.18 8.02
CA ALA A 108 -9.90 31.62 8.20
C ALA A 108 -9.57 32.34 6.89
N ASN A 109 -8.90 31.66 5.98
CA ASN A 109 -8.50 32.21 4.70
C ASN A 109 -9.54 31.97 3.59
N GLY A 110 -10.51 31.14 3.85
CA GLY A 110 -11.59 30.84 2.92
C GLY A 110 -12.85 31.57 3.27
#